data_cb1b2c3a915e12bb143e5e841683cb1e
#
_entry.id   cb1b2c3a915e12bb143e5e841683cb1e
#
_cell.length_a   1.000
_cell.length_b   1.000
_cell.length_c   1.000
_cell.angle_alpha   90.00
_cell.angle_beta   90.00
_cell.angle_gamma   90.00
#
_symmetry.space_group_name_H-M   'P 1'
#
loop_
_entity.id
_entity.type
_entity.pdbx_description
1 polymer ?
#
loop_
_entity_poly.entity_id
_entity_poly.type
_entity_poly.pdbx_seq_one_letter_code
_entity_poly.pdbx_strand_id
1 'polypeptide(L)'
;MLANRADTYNLGDILGDHEEAFKVSFVENCLTSNSVLSKLASKSQKDVYAALAIAETGSSDGVDFEGNYTPAEIEEFAQTLKRLLRVRDTILRVNMEYIRSAAQEDAYRIEPPFKLQGSYRNMARIAEKVLPLMTMEEVEALVIDHYENESQTLTTGAESNLLKFKEMEGILTEEEAARWAQIKKDFGKQKLLGAGGENDPVARVVAQMSQFNDGLDAISEGISRPPALAEGSIAQLQKIIEGLRAVPVQVDINVVPVQDDDDRIESISKNPKQAPIDIEPEVRQGEDLK
;
A
#
# COMPACT_ATOMS: atom_id res chain seq x y z
N MET A 1 18.34 17.03 -1.06
CA MET A 1 19.64 16.94 -1.74
C MET A 1 20.31 15.56 -1.70
N LEU A 2 19.82 14.57 -0.95
CA LEU A 2 20.34 13.19 -0.96
C LEU A 2 19.76 12.34 -2.11
N ALA A 3 18.55 12.63 -2.57
CA ALA A 3 17.89 11.88 -3.63
C ALA A 3 18.61 11.90 -5.00
N ASN A 4 19.40 12.92 -5.27
CA ASN A 4 20.17 13.04 -6.54
C ASN A 4 21.51 12.28 -6.54
N ARG A 5 21.84 11.54 -5.48
CA ARG A 5 23.08 10.77 -5.36
C ARG A 5 22.86 9.29 -5.06
N ALA A 6 21.61 8.87 -4.98
CA ALA A 6 21.26 7.47 -4.77
C ALA A 6 20.70 6.91 -6.08
N ASP A 7 21.25 5.81 -6.56
CA ASP A 7 20.61 5.05 -7.61
C ASP A 7 19.28 4.52 -7.11
N THR A 8 18.22 4.71 -7.88
CA THR A 8 16.89 4.24 -7.53
C THR A 8 16.76 2.80 -8.01
N TYR A 9 16.83 1.84 -7.10
CA TYR A 9 16.58 0.42 -7.41
C TYR A 9 15.11 0.10 -7.16
N ASN A 10 14.55 -0.80 -7.98
CA ASN A 10 13.25 -1.40 -7.71
C ASN A 10 13.39 -2.43 -6.57
N LEU A 11 13.23 -1.96 -5.34
CA LEU A 11 13.34 -2.81 -4.14
C LEU A 11 12.29 -3.94 -4.10
N GLY A 12 11.18 -3.81 -4.83
CA GLY A 12 10.17 -4.85 -4.92
C GLY A 12 10.71 -6.16 -5.49
N ASP A 13 11.50 -6.08 -6.55
CA ASP A 13 12.09 -7.24 -7.19
C ASP A 13 13.19 -7.86 -6.30
N ILE A 14 14.04 -7.01 -5.70
CA ILE A 14 15.11 -7.45 -4.80
C ILE A 14 14.55 -8.11 -3.54
N LEU A 15 13.47 -7.58 -2.97
CA LEU A 15 12.83 -8.17 -1.79
C LEU A 15 12.19 -9.52 -2.12
N GLY A 16 11.59 -9.67 -3.31
CA GLY A 16 11.00 -10.93 -3.77
C GLY A 16 12.06 -12.05 -3.91
N ASP A 17 13.19 -11.74 -4.50
CA ASP A 17 14.28 -12.72 -4.75
C ASP A 17 15.09 -13.06 -3.49
N HIS A 18 15.13 -12.16 -2.50
CA HIS A 18 15.99 -12.29 -1.30
C HIS A 18 15.20 -12.12 0.01
N GLU A 19 13.93 -12.47 0.04
CA GLU A 19 13.04 -12.27 1.19
C GLU A 19 13.63 -12.83 2.49
N GLU A 20 14.18 -14.04 2.47
CA GLU A 20 14.76 -14.66 3.66
C GLU A 20 15.99 -13.90 4.18
N ALA A 21 16.84 -13.41 3.29
CA ALA A 21 17.99 -12.59 3.68
C ALA A 21 17.55 -11.27 4.34
N PHE A 22 16.49 -10.66 3.83
CA PHE A 22 15.90 -9.46 4.45
C PHE A 22 15.28 -9.77 5.81
N LYS A 23 14.55 -10.87 5.95
CA LYS A 23 13.98 -11.30 7.23
C LYS A 23 15.05 -11.44 8.30
N VAL A 24 16.16 -12.09 7.97
CA VAL A 24 17.30 -12.26 8.89
C VAL A 24 17.95 -10.91 9.22
N SER A 25 18.23 -10.08 8.22
CA SER A 25 18.90 -8.80 8.40
C SER A 25 18.11 -7.80 9.26
N PHE A 26 16.78 -7.84 9.22
CA PHE A 26 15.93 -7.03 10.10
C PHE A 26 16.10 -7.42 11.57
N VAL A 27 16.21 -8.72 11.85
CA VAL A 27 16.46 -9.20 13.22
C VAL A 27 17.88 -8.84 13.65
N GLU A 28 18.88 -9.10 12.82
CA GLU A 28 20.30 -8.77 13.13
C GLU A 28 20.49 -7.28 13.44
N ASN A 29 19.83 -6.41 12.68
CA ASN A 29 19.96 -4.97 12.85
C ASN A 29 19.42 -4.48 14.21
N CYS A 30 18.42 -5.14 14.78
CA CYS A 30 17.80 -4.72 16.04
C CYS A 30 18.37 -5.40 17.29
N LEU A 31 19.26 -6.40 17.16
CA LEU A 31 19.79 -7.15 18.30
C LEU A 31 20.44 -6.25 19.34
N THR A 32 21.23 -5.28 18.91
CA THR A 32 21.93 -4.35 19.80
C THR A 32 21.00 -3.31 20.45
N SER A 33 19.83 -3.09 19.85
CA SER A 33 18.82 -2.15 20.40
C SER A 33 18.03 -2.77 21.55
N ASN A 34 17.93 -4.10 21.62
CA ASN A 34 17.21 -4.79 22.67
C ASN A 34 18.14 -5.14 23.85
N SER A 35 17.72 -4.79 25.06
CA SER A 35 18.54 -4.95 26.28
C SER A 35 18.89 -6.41 26.61
N VAL A 36 18.03 -7.36 26.22
CA VAL A 36 18.23 -8.80 26.44
C VAL A 36 19.16 -9.36 25.36
N LEU A 37 18.85 -9.09 24.11
CA LEU A 37 19.58 -9.66 22.95
C LEU A 37 20.95 -9.03 22.74
N SER A 38 21.19 -7.83 23.23
CA SER A 38 22.52 -7.20 23.17
C SER A 38 23.60 -8.02 23.89
N LYS A 39 23.24 -8.77 24.94
CA LYS A 39 24.14 -9.69 25.65
C LYS A 39 24.53 -10.87 24.74
N LEU A 40 23.58 -11.40 23.98
CA LEU A 40 23.79 -12.49 23.02
C LEU A 40 24.64 -12.01 21.84
N ALA A 41 24.26 -10.90 21.22
CA ALA A 41 24.96 -10.32 20.06
C ALA A 41 26.43 -9.96 20.33
N SER A 42 26.78 -9.64 21.57
CA SER A 42 28.14 -9.28 21.94
C SER A 42 29.10 -10.47 22.09
N LYS A 43 28.59 -11.71 22.11
CA LYS A 43 29.41 -12.91 22.37
C LYS A 43 29.71 -13.70 21.11
N SER A 44 28.70 -14.29 20.50
CA SER A 44 28.88 -15.14 19.30
C SER A 44 27.71 -14.95 18.34
N GLN A 45 28.03 -14.77 17.06
CA GLN A 45 27.00 -14.72 16.02
C GLN A 45 26.29 -16.08 15.85
N LYS A 46 26.99 -17.20 16.09
CA LYS A 46 26.38 -18.53 16.01
C LYS A 46 25.31 -18.70 17.08
N ASP A 47 25.51 -18.15 18.28
CA ASP A 47 24.55 -18.21 19.37
C ASP A 47 23.27 -17.42 19.04
N VAL A 48 23.40 -16.33 18.28
CA VAL A 48 22.25 -15.59 17.77
C VAL A 48 21.38 -16.46 16.86
N TYR A 49 22.00 -17.15 15.90
CA TYR A 49 21.28 -18.06 15.02
C TYR A 49 20.74 -19.31 15.74
N ALA A 50 21.45 -19.80 16.76
CA ALA A 50 20.96 -20.87 17.60
C ALA A 50 19.67 -20.45 18.35
N ALA A 51 19.68 -19.26 18.96
CA ALA A 51 18.49 -18.73 19.63
C ALA A 51 17.36 -18.42 18.66
N LEU A 52 17.68 -17.93 17.43
CA LEU A 52 16.69 -17.69 16.39
C LEU A 52 16.03 -18.99 15.94
N ALA A 53 16.79 -20.06 15.73
CA ALA A 53 16.24 -21.38 15.39
C ALA A 53 15.27 -21.89 16.45
N ILE A 54 15.58 -21.70 17.74
CA ILE A 54 14.66 -22.05 18.84
C ILE A 54 13.38 -21.18 18.77
N ALA A 55 13.53 -19.88 18.52
CA ALA A 55 12.39 -18.98 18.43
C ALA A 55 11.43 -19.34 17.27
N GLU A 56 11.96 -19.83 16.14
CA GLU A 56 11.20 -20.23 14.96
C GLU A 56 10.59 -21.63 15.11
N THR A 57 11.34 -22.60 15.64
CA THR A 57 10.89 -23.99 15.75
C THR A 57 10.12 -24.29 17.04
N GLY A 58 10.36 -23.52 18.09
CA GLY A 58 9.82 -23.77 19.44
C GLY A 58 10.51 -24.91 20.17
N SER A 59 11.60 -25.49 19.64
CA SER A 59 12.36 -26.58 20.25
C SER A 59 13.83 -26.23 20.37
N SER A 60 14.43 -26.63 21.48
CA SER A 60 15.88 -26.53 21.73
C SER A 60 16.64 -27.80 21.34
N ASP A 61 15.95 -28.83 20.80
CA ASP A 61 16.56 -30.10 20.46
C ASP A 61 17.60 -29.96 19.35
N GLY A 62 18.82 -30.39 19.64
CA GLY A 62 19.94 -30.35 18.67
C GLY A 62 20.52 -28.95 18.44
N VAL A 63 20.19 -28.00 19.28
CA VAL A 63 20.73 -26.62 19.19
C VAL A 63 21.85 -26.46 20.22
N ASP A 64 23.07 -26.22 19.77
CA ASP A 64 24.24 -26.01 20.62
C ASP A 64 24.64 -24.52 20.66
N PHE A 65 24.95 -24.02 21.85
CA PHE A 65 25.50 -22.67 22.06
C PHE A 65 27.00 -22.75 22.35
N GLU A 66 27.76 -21.81 21.77
CA GLU A 66 29.20 -21.66 22.08
C GLU A 66 29.41 -20.95 23.42
N GLY A 67 28.50 -20.07 23.80
CA GLY A 67 28.52 -19.36 25.08
C GLY A 67 27.94 -20.20 26.20
N ASN A 68 28.36 -19.88 27.40
CA ASN A 68 27.83 -20.52 28.61
C ASN A 68 26.59 -19.73 29.10
N TYR A 69 25.42 -20.21 28.74
CA TYR A 69 24.13 -19.63 29.15
C TYR A 69 23.36 -20.62 30.03
N THR A 70 22.60 -20.06 30.93
CA THR A 70 21.64 -20.85 31.71
C THR A 70 20.41 -21.18 30.85
N PRO A 71 19.69 -22.26 31.14
CA PRO A 71 18.44 -22.57 30.44
C PRO A 71 17.42 -21.42 30.50
N ALA A 72 17.39 -20.66 31.58
CA ALA A 72 16.52 -19.50 31.72
C ALA A 72 16.91 -18.34 30.77
N GLU A 73 18.20 -18.11 30.59
CA GLU A 73 18.67 -17.09 29.63
C GLU A 73 18.37 -17.49 28.18
N ILE A 74 18.54 -18.78 27.84
CA ILE A 74 18.21 -19.30 26.51
C ILE A 74 16.71 -19.11 26.23
N GLU A 75 15.85 -19.44 27.18
CA GLU A 75 14.41 -19.24 27.08
C GLU A 75 14.08 -17.74 26.90
N GLU A 76 14.72 -16.86 27.67
CA GLU A 76 14.54 -15.41 27.60
C GLU A 76 14.92 -14.87 26.21
N PHE A 77 16.04 -15.34 25.62
CA PHE A 77 16.45 -14.99 24.27
C PHE A 77 15.45 -15.47 23.23
N ALA A 78 15.03 -16.75 23.30
CA ALA A 78 14.09 -17.34 22.37
C ALA A 78 12.72 -16.64 22.41
N GLN A 79 12.20 -16.35 23.59
CA GLN A 79 10.94 -15.65 23.77
C GLN A 79 11.00 -14.20 23.26
N THR A 80 12.10 -13.52 23.48
CA THR A 80 12.30 -12.16 22.96
C THR A 80 12.39 -12.18 21.45
N LEU A 81 13.18 -13.10 20.88
CA LEU A 81 13.27 -13.26 19.42
C LEU A 81 11.94 -13.62 18.78
N LYS A 82 11.15 -14.51 19.38
CA LYS A 82 9.81 -14.86 18.90
C LYS A 82 8.90 -13.63 18.75
N ARG A 83 8.95 -12.72 19.74
CA ARG A 83 8.20 -11.45 19.66
C ARG A 83 8.74 -10.54 18.55
N LEU A 84 10.06 -10.46 18.41
CA LEU A 84 10.69 -9.66 17.36
C LEU A 84 10.43 -10.21 15.95
N LEU A 85 10.28 -11.52 15.80
CA LEU A 85 9.86 -12.12 14.53
C LEU A 85 8.47 -11.62 14.14
N ARG A 86 7.52 -11.54 15.07
CA ARG A 86 6.18 -10.98 14.82
C ARG A 86 6.25 -9.50 14.43
N VAL A 87 7.06 -8.71 15.13
CA VAL A 87 7.31 -7.29 14.78
C VAL A 87 7.90 -7.17 13.38
N ARG A 88 8.93 -7.97 13.07
CA ARG A 88 9.56 -8.02 11.74
C ARG A 88 8.54 -8.25 10.64
N ASP A 89 7.67 -9.22 10.81
CA ASP A 89 6.70 -9.60 9.79
C ASP A 89 5.72 -8.44 9.51
N THR A 90 5.28 -7.73 10.53
CA THR A 90 4.46 -6.52 10.35
C THR A 90 5.24 -5.42 9.63
N ILE A 91 6.48 -5.14 10.04
CA ILE A 91 7.31 -4.11 9.39
C ILE A 91 7.57 -4.43 7.92
N LEU A 92 7.83 -5.70 7.58
CA LEU A 92 8.01 -6.12 6.19
C LEU A 92 6.74 -5.94 5.37
N ARG A 93 5.55 -6.26 5.92
CA ARG A 93 4.27 -6.00 5.24
C ARG A 93 4.06 -4.50 4.98
N VAL A 94 4.34 -3.66 5.97
CA VAL A 94 4.27 -2.20 5.81
C VAL A 94 5.24 -1.72 4.72
N ASN A 95 6.46 -2.25 4.70
CA ASN A 95 7.45 -1.90 3.68
C ASN A 95 7.02 -2.32 2.28
N MET A 96 6.49 -3.53 2.12
CA MET A 96 5.98 -4.01 0.84
C MET A 96 4.81 -3.16 0.35
N GLU A 97 3.88 -2.79 1.24
CA GLU A 97 2.76 -1.92 0.87
C GLU A 97 3.24 -0.52 0.47
N TYR A 98 4.21 0.04 1.19
CA TYR A 98 4.84 1.31 0.82
C TYR A 98 5.44 1.27 -0.58
N ILE A 99 6.22 0.22 -0.90
CA ILE A 99 6.83 0.03 -2.22
C ILE A 99 5.75 -0.13 -3.30
N ARG A 100 4.74 -0.99 -3.05
CA ARG A 100 3.62 -1.20 -3.96
C ARG A 100 2.87 0.10 -4.23
N SER A 101 2.57 0.85 -3.19
CA SER A 101 1.90 2.14 -3.32
C SER A 101 2.76 3.16 -4.04
N ALA A 102 4.07 3.21 -3.78
CA ALA A 102 4.97 4.14 -4.47
C ALA A 102 5.16 3.83 -5.97
N ALA A 103 5.16 2.55 -6.34
CA ALA A 103 5.28 2.10 -7.73
C ALA A 103 4.00 2.29 -8.56
N GLN A 104 2.84 2.50 -7.91
CA GLN A 104 1.57 2.64 -8.60
C GLN A 104 1.46 4.01 -9.26
N GLU A 105 1.20 4.02 -10.57
CA GLU A 105 0.92 5.27 -11.31
C GLU A 105 -0.36 5.93 -10.80
N ASP A 106 -0.33 7.26 -10.70
CA ASP A 106 -1.48 8.03 -10.21
C ASP A 106 -2.74 7.80 -11.05
N ALA A 107 -2.61 7.52 -12.36
CA ALA A 107 -3.74 7.23 -13.23
C ALA A 107 -4.56 6.01 -12.79
N TYR A 108 -3.93 4.99 -12.25
CA TYR A 108 -4.57 3.72 -11.85
C TYR A 108 -4.81 3.59 -10.35
N ARG A 109 -4.47 4.60 -9.58
CA ARG A 109 -4.60 4.61 -8.13
C ARG A 109 -6.07 4.71 -7.72
N ILE A 110 -6.55 3.77 -6.90
CA ILE A 110 -7.95 3.69 -6.43
C ILE A 110 -8.11 4.11 -4.96
N GLU A 111 -7.01 4.32 -4.26
CA GLU A 111 -6.95 4.72 -2.86
C GLU A 111 -5.82 5.73 -2.64
N PRO A 112 -5.85 6.53 -1.55
CA PRO A 112 -4.77 7.46 -1.23
C PRO A 112 -3.41 6.77 -1.13
N PRO A 113 -2.30 7.46 -1.48
CA PRO A 113 -0.97 6.87 -1.40
C PRO A 113 -0.59 6.50 0.04
N PHE A 114 -0.09 5.27 0.21
CA PHE A 114 0.44 4.79 1.47
C PHE A 114 1.88 5.29 1.66
N LYS A 115 2.16 5.92 2.79
CA LYS A 115 3.42 6.63 3.08
C LYS A 115 4.14 6.13 4.32
N LEU A 116 3.49 5.28 5.15
CA LEU A 116 4.16 4.68 6.29
C LEU A 116 5.24 3.71 5.79
N GLN A 117 6.37 3.71 6.46
CA GLN A 117 7.54 2.94 6.05
C GLN A 117 7.85 1.82 7.03
N GLY A 118 8.21 0.66 6.50
CA GLY A 118 8.77 -0.45 7.26
C GLY A 118 10.30 -0.45 7.12
N SER A 119 11.01 0.21 8.01
CA SER A 119 12.46 0.38 7.94
C SER A 119 13.19 -0.32 9.09
N TYR A 120 14.51 -0.52 8.95
CA TYR A 120 15.38 -0.98 10.03
C TYR A 120 15.29 -0.06 11.27
N ARG A 121 15.08 1.24 11.07
CA ARG A 121 14.91 2.21 12.17
C ARG A 121 13.63 1.94 12.96
N ASN A 122 12.52 1.61 12.27
CA ASN A 122 11.26 1.25 12.93
C ASN A 122 11.44 -0.05 13.72
N MET A 123 12.10 -1.05 13.11
CA MET A 123 12.43 -2.30 13.79
C MET A 123 13.25 -2.08 15.07
N ALA A 124 14.32 -1.30 15.00
CA ALA A 124 15.18 -1.00 16.14
C ALA A 124 14.42 -0.26 17.27
N ARG A 125 13.59 0.73 16.92
CA ARG A 125 12.78 1.49 17.89
C ARG A 125 11.73 0.65 18.61
N ILE A 126 11.11 -0.30 17.90
CA ILE A 126 10.16 -1.20 18.53
C ILE A 126 10.91 -2.23 19.36
N ALA A 127 11.99 -2.80 18.84
CA ALA A 127 12.82 -3.80 19.52
C ALA A 127 13.36 -3.31 20.89
N GLU A 128 13.71 -2.02 20.99
CA GLU A 128 14.15 -1.39 22.24
C GLU A 128 13.12 -1.52 23.37
N LYS A 129 11.82 -1.57 23.01
CA LYS A 129 10.70 -1.60 23.95
C LYS A 129 10.19 -3.01 24.23
N VAL A 130 10.55 -3.99 23.41
CA VAL A 130 10.09 -5.38 23.57
C VAL A 130 10.79 -6.04 24.76
N LEU A 131 10.01 -6.55 25.69
CA LEU A 131 10.47 -7.27 26.87
C LEU A 131 10.11 -8.76 26.80
N PRO A 132 10.91 -9.65 27.44
CA PRO A 132 10.67 -11.08 27.42
C PRO A 132 9.31 -11.53 28.01
N LEU A 133 8.78 -10.74 28.93
CA LEU A 133 7.53 -11.03 29.64
C LEU A 133 6.26 -10.52 28.93
N MET A 134 6.42 -9.71 27.86
CA MET A 134 5.27 -9.21 27.10
C MET A 134 4.47 -10.36 26.49
N THR A 135 3.15 -10.23 26.51
CA THR A 135 2.27 -11.10 25.72
C THR A 135 2.35 -10.71 24.22
N MET A 136 1.83 -11.55 23.34
CA MET A 136 1.81 -11.21 21.91
C MET A 136 0.88 -10.03 21.62
N GLU A 137 -0.24 -9.93 22.36
CA GLU A 137 -1.19 -8.82 22.28
C GLU A 137 -0.53 -7.49 22.68
N GLU A 138 0.31 -7.50 23.72
CA GLU A 138 1.06 -6.30 24.14
C GLU A 138 2.10 -5.89 23.08
N VAL A 139 2.74 -6.85 22.42
CA VAL A 139 3.65 -6.58 21.30
C VAL A 139 2.89 -6.01 20.09
N GLU A 140 1.72 -6.56 19.78
CA GLU A 140 0.87 -6.04 18.70
C GLU A 140 0.41 -4.62 19.01
N ALA A 141 -0.03 -4.35 20.24
CA ALA A 141 -0.39 -3.00 20.69
C ALA A 141 0.79 -2.01 20.56
N LEU A 142 2.00 -2.45 20.93
CA LEU A 142 3.21 -1.65 20.77
C LEU A 142 3.51 -1.29 19.30
N VAL A 143 3.28 -2.22 18.38
CA VAL A 143 3.45 -1.98 16.94
C VAL A 143 2.37 -1.01 16.42
N ILE A 144 1.12 -1.19 16.85
CA ILE A 144 0.01 -0.31 16.49
C ILE A 144 0.30 1.12 16.97
N ASP A 145 0.65 1.31 18.24
CA ASP A 145 1.02 2.61 18.81
C ASP A 145 2.16 3.28 18.04
N HIS A 146 3.17 2.49 17.64
CA HIS A 146 4.27 3.00 16.85
C HIS A 146 3.79 3.58 15.52
N TYR A 147 2.95 2.85 14.76
CA TYR A 147 2.46 3.31 13.47
C TYR A 147 1.36 4.38 13.57
N GLU A 148 0.58 4.40 14.64
CA GLU A 148 -0.30 5.53 14.97
C GLU A 148 0.51 6.82 15.13
N ASN A 149 1.58 6.79 15.92
CA ASN A 149 2.47 7.93 16.10
C ASN A 149 3.19 8.33 14.80
N GLU A 150 3.68 7.37 14.02
CA GLU A 150 4.32 7.63 12.72
C GLU A 150 3.31 8.28 11.74
N SER A 151 2.04 7.84 11.74
CA SER A 151 1.00 8.41 10.88
C SER A 151 0.74 9.89 11.18
N GLN A 152 0.77 10.27 12.47
CA GLN A 152 0.59 11.66 12.90
C GLN A 152 1.73 12.58 12.47
N THR A 153 2.90 12.04 12.16
CA THR A 153 4.02 12.82 11.63
C THR A 153 3.88 13.16 10.15
N LEU A 154 2.93 12.54 9.45
CA LEU A 154 2.70 12.79 8.05
C LEU A 154 2.03 14.16 7.85
N THR A 155 2.58 14.96 6.94
CA THR A 155 2.04 16.28 6.60
C THR A 155 0.64 16.20 5.98
N THR A 156 0.36 15.11 5.27
CA THR A 156 -0.94 14.86 4.60
C THR A 156 -1.25 13.37 4.62
N GLY A 157 -2.54 13.06 4.82
CA GLY A 157 -3.02 11.68 4.73
C GLY A 157 -2.75 10.84 5.98
N ALA A 158 -2.60 11.45 7.15
CA ALA A 158 -2.41 10.73 8.42
C ALA A 158 -3.51 9.69 8.65
N GLU A 159 -4.78 10.12 8.57
CA GLU A 159 -5.95 9.24 8.77
C GLU A 159 -5.98 8.10 7.75
N SER A 160 -5.84 8.40 6.46
CA SER A 160 -5.89 7.38 5.41
C SER A 160 -4.75 6.35 5.53
N ASN A 161 -3.58 6.77 5.96
CA ASN A 161 -2.44 5.88 6.17
C ASN A 161 -2.63 4.98 7.40
N LEU A 162 -3.18 5.52 8.48
CA LEU A 162 -3.51 4.73 9.67
C LEU A 162 -4.60 3.69 9.37
N LEU A 163 -5.68 4.09 8.69
CA LEU A 163 -6.75 3.18 8.32
C LEU A 163 -6.27 2.09 7.35
N LYS A 164 -5.40 2.43 6.39
CA LYS A 164 -4.75 1.44 5.50
C LYS A 164 -3.89 0.46 6.29
N PHE A 165 -3.10 0.93 7.24
CA PHE A 165 -2.32 0.08 8.13
C PHE A 165 -3.22 -0.88 8.93
N LYS A 166 -4.30 -0.37 9.52
CA LYS A 166 -5.27 -1.20 10.25
C LYS A 166 -6.00 -2.20 9.35
N GLU A 167 -6.30 -1.83 8.09
CA GLU A 167 -6.84 -2.75 7.07
C GLU A 167 -5.88 -3.91 6.81
N MET A 168 -4.59 -3.64 6.65
CA MET A 168 -3.55 -4.64 6.40
C MET A 168 -3.35 -5.60 7.57
N GLU A 169 -3.49 -5.12 8.80
CA GLU A 169 -3.39 -5.93 10.01
C GLU A 169 -4.71 -6.64 10.39
N GLY A 170 -5.82 -6.32 9.70
CA GLY A 170 -7.13 -6.92 9.95
C GLY A 170 -7.77 -6.47 11.26
N ILE A 171 -7.43 -5.26 11.75
CA ILE A 171 -7.86 -4.73 13.05
C ILE A 171 -8.79 -3.50 12.94
N LEU A 172 -9.33 -3.24 11.75
CA LEU A 172 -10.33 -2.18 11.57
C LEU A 172 -11.59 -2.49 12.37
N THR A 173 -12.08 -1.50 13.10
CA THR A 173 -13.45 -1.54 13.65
C THR A 173 -14.47 -1.32 12.52
N GLU A 174 -15.75 -1.61 12.77
CA GLU A 174 -16.80 -1.38 11.79
C GLU A 174 -16.90 0.11 11.39
N GLU A 175 -16.73 1.02 12.34
CA GLU A 175 -16.73 2.47 12.10
C GLU A 175 -15.52 2.89 11.26
N GLU A 176 -14.33 2.38 11.58
CA GLU A 176 -13.11 2.63 10.82
C GLU A 176 -13.17 2.06 9.40
N ALA A 177 -13.77 0.88 9.23
CA ALA A 177 -13.97 0.27 7.91
C ALA A 177 -14.92 1.12 7.05
N ALA A 178 -16.03 1.60 7.62
CA ALA A 178 -16.94 2.52 6.93
C ALA A 178 -16.24 3.84 6.56
N ARG A 179 -15.46 4.40 7.50
CA ARG A 179 -14.68 5.62 7.26
C ARG A 179 -13.64 5.43 6.15
N TRP A 180 -12.95 4.30 6.15
CA TRP A 180 -11.98 3.97 5.11
C TRP A 180 -12.61 3.81 3.72
N ALA A 181 -13.78 3.16 3.66
CA ALA A 181 -14.56 3.06 2.43
C ALA A 181 -14.95 4.45 1.89
N GLN A 182 -15.38 5.35 2.78
CA GLN A 182 -15.72 6.73 2.41
C GLN A 182 -14.50 7.48 1.87
N ILE A 183 -13.32 7.36 2.52
CA ILE A 183 -12.08 8.01 2.04
C ILE A 183 -11.70 7.50 0.65
N LYS A 184 -11.79 6.19 0.40
CA LYS A 184 -11.52 5.63 -0.95
C LYS A 184 -12.48 6.17 -2.00
N LYS A 185 -13.77 6.27 -1.66
CA LYS A 185 -14.80 6.84 -2.54
C LYS A 185 -14.53 8.32 -2.87
N ASP A 186 -14.20 9.12 -1.85
CA ASP A 186 -13.91 10.55 -2.00
C ASP A 186 -12.62 10.78 -2.80
N PHE A 187 -11.59 9.96 -2.59
CA PHE A 187 -10.35 9.98 -3.37
C PHE A 187 -10.63 9.71 -4.85
N GLY A 188 -11.46 8.70 -5.15
CA GLY A 188 -11.87 8.39 -6.52
C GLY A 188 -12.64 9.56 -7.17
N LYS A 189 -13.56 10.18 -6.44
CA LYS A 189 -14.29 11.37 -6.91
C LYS A 189 -13.38 12.55 -7.20
N GLN A 190 -12.48 12.88 -6.28
CA GLN A 190 -11.52 13.98 -6.45
C GLN A 190 -10.63 13.78 -7.67
N LYS A 191 -10.20 12.55 -7.90
CA LYS A 191 -9.36 12.20 -9.04
C LYS A 191 -10.10 12.37 -10.37
N LEU A 192 -11.35 11.94 -10.44
CA LEU A 192 -12.20 12.12 -11.61
C LEU A 192 -12.48 13.61 -11.89
N LEU A 193 -12.70 14.41 -10.85
CA LEU A 193 -12.92 15.86 -10.96
C LEU A 193 -11.64 16.63 -11.23
N GLY A 194 -10.49 16.18 -10.71
CA GLY A 194 -9.20 16.86 -10.87
C GLY A 194 -8.55 16.66 -12.25
N ALA A 195 -8.98 15.65 -13.01
CA ALA A 195 -8.49 15.42 -14.38
C ALA A 195 -9.09 16.39 -15.41
N GLY A 196 -10.21 17.07 -15.09
CA GLY A 196 -10.83 18.08 -15.92
C GLY A 196 -11.01 19.37 -15.13
N GLY A 197 -10.63 20.51 -15.68
CA GLY A 197 -10.90 21.81 -15.06
C GLY A 197 -12.40 22.02 -14.81
N GLU A 198 -12.78 22.98 -13.94
CA GLU A 198 -14.18 23.29 -13.54
C GLU A 198 -15.16 23.45 -14.72
N ASN A 199 -14.65 23.69 -15.92
CA ASN A 199 -15.44 23.86 -17.15
C ASN A 199 -15.41 22.67 -18.11
N ASP A 200 -14.80 21.52 -17.71
CA ASP A 200 -14.77 20.34 -18.58
C ASP A 200 -16.16 19.65 -18.59
N PRO A 201 -16.80 19.50 -19.79
CA PRO A 201 -18.05 18.78 -19.94
C PRO A 201 -18.00 17.33 -19.42
N VAL A 202 -16.83 16.67 -19.52
CA VAL A 202 -16.63 15.31 -19.04
C VAL A 202 -16.65 15.26 -17.53
N ALA A 203 -16.01 16.22 -16.85
CA ALA A 203 -16.04 16.32 -15.38
C ALA A 203 -17.47 16.52 -14.86
N ARG A 204 -18.31 17.29 -15.56
CA ARG A 204 -19.73 17.49 -15.25
C ARG A 204 -20.53 16.20 -15.37
N VAL A 205 -20.35 15.45 -16.46
CA VAL A 205 -21.02 14.16 -16.67
C VAL A 205 -20.61 13.15 -15.60
N VAL A 206 -19.33 13.09 -15.27
CA VAL A 206 -18.80 12.22 -14.20
C VAL A 206 -19.38 12.59 -12.84
N ALA A 207 -19.49 13.88 -12.52
CA ALA A 207 -20.10 14.35 -11.28
C ALA A 207 -21.59 13.95 -11.20
N GLN A 208 -22.34 14.07 -12.30
CA GLN A 208 -23.72 13.64 -12.37
C GLN A 208 -23.89 12.13 -12.23
N MET A 209 -23.02 11.33 -12.89
CA MET A 209 -23.00 9.88 -12.73
C MET A 209 -22.65 9.45 -11.31
N SER A 210 -21.74 10.17 -10.64
CA SER A 210 -21.42 9.91 -9.23
C SER A 210 -22.62 10.19 -8.32
N GLN A 211 -23.34 11.30 -8.52
CA GLN A 211 -24.58 11.60 -7.78
C GLN A 211 -25.68 10.55 -8.05
N PHE A 212 -25.76 10.06 -9.26
CA PHE A 212 -26.69 8.99 -9.61
C PHE A 212 -26.36 7.67 -8.90
N ASN A 213 -25.09 7.29 -8.85
CA ASN A 213 -24.65 6.12 -8.08
C ASN A 213 -24.89 6.28 -6.58
N ASP A 214 -24.64 7.46 -5.99
CA ASP A 214 -24.93 7.74 -4.58
C ASP A 214 -26.43 7.59 -4.30
N GLY A 215 -27.29 7.99 -5.26
CA GLY A 215 -28.72 7.79 -5.19
C GLY A 215 -29.14 6.32 -5.26
N LEU A 216 -28.50 5.53 -6.10
CA LEU A 216 -28.73 4.08 -6.19
C LEU A 216 -28.28 3.33 -4.95
N ASP A 217 -27.14 3.70 -4.36
CA ASP A 217 -26.65 3.14 -3.09
C ASP A 217 -27.66 3.42 -1.96
N ALA A 218 -28.15 4.65 -1.86
CA ALA A 218 -29.17 5.03 -0.85
C ALA A 218 -30.49 4.26 -1.04
N ILE A 219 -30.90 4.00 -2.27
CA ILE A 219 -32.09 3.18 -2.59
C ILE A 219 -31.81 1.70 -2.20
N SER A 220 -30.63 1.17 -2.50
CA SER A 220 -30.23 -0.20 -2.16
C SER A 220 -30.20 -0.41 -0.65
N GLU A 221 -29.66 0.54 0.11
CA GLU A 221 -29.69 0.53 1.58
C GLU A 221 -31.11 0.61 2.13
N GLY A 222 -31.98 1.44 1.52
CA GLY A 222 -33.39 1.56 1.90
C GLY A 222 -34.19 0.28 1.67
N ILE A 223 -33.87 -0.47 0.61
CA ILE A 223 -34.54 -1.76 0.30
C ILE A 223 -34.02 -2.89 1.19
N SER A 224 -32.76 -2.82 1.63
CA SER A 224 -32.12 -3.87 2.45
C SER A 224 -32.51 -3.80 3.94
N ARG A 225 -33.22 -2.76 4.38
CA ARG A 225 -33.74 -2.65 5.77
C ARG A 225 -35.03 -3.47 5.93
N PRO A 226 -35.20 -4.21 7.03
CA PRO A 226 -36.41 -5.01 7.27
C PRO A 226 -37.66 -4.14 7.38
N PRO A 227 -38.85 -4.66 7.02
CA PRO A 227 -40.07 -3.89 6.73
C PRO A 227 -40.75 -3.22 7.93
N ALA A 228 -40.15 -3.22 9.11
CA ALA A 228 -40.71 -2.58 10.30
C ALA A 228 -40.76 -1.00 10.27
N LEU A 229 -40.23 -0.38 9.20
CA LEU A 229 -40.19 1.08 9.03
C LEU A 229 -40.82 1.55 7.70
N ALA A 230 -41.74 0.79 7.13
CA ALA A 230 -42.27 1.00 5.78
C ALA A 230 -43.00 2.35 5.56
N GLU A 231 -43.58 2.95 6.59
CA GLU A 231 -44.32 4.22 6.41
C GLU A 231 -43.42 5.45 6.24
N GLY A 232 -42.25 5.45 6.88
CA GLY A 232 -41.26 6.53 6.71
C GLY A 232 -40.44 6.40 5.41
N SER A 233 -40.24 5.17 4.94
CA SER A 233 -39.42 4.87 3.76
C SER A 233 -40.11 5.27 2.46
N ILE A 234 -41.45 5.16 2.38
CA ILE A 234 -42.25 5.57 1.19
C ILE A 234 -42.21 7.10 1.02
N ALA A 235 -42.28 7.86 2.10
CA ALA A 235 -42.18 9.31 2.04
C ALA A 235 -40.76 9.79 1.65
N GLN A 236 -39.71 9.08 2.08
CA GLN A 236 -38.35 9.37 1.67
C GLN A 236 -38.09 8.99 0.19
N LEU A 237 -38.61 7.88 -0.29
CA LEU A 237 -38.53 7.49 -1.70
C LEU A 237 -39.29 8.48 -2.59
N GLN A 238 -40.45 8.95 -2.17
CA GLN A 238 -41.20 9.99 -2.90
C GLN A 238 -40.40 11.28 -2.99
N LYS A 239 -39.73 11.70 -1.92
CA LYS A 239 -38.88 12.89 -1.90
C LYS A 239 -37.65 12.77 -2.79
N ILE A 240 -37.04 11.58 -2.86
CA ILE A 240 -35.92 11.27 -3.75
C ILE A 240 -36.40 11.27 -5.22
N ILE A 241 -37.54 10.69 -5.52
CA ILE A 241 -38.12 10.67 -6.87
C ILE A 241 -38.53 12.08 -7.32
N GLU A 242 -39.07 12.91 -6.45
CA GLU A 242 -39.32 14.31 -6.74
C GLU A 242 -38.03 15.12 -6.97
N GLY A 243 -37.00 14.86 -6.17
CA GLY A 243 -35.66 15.46 -6.36
C GLY A 243 -35.03 15.08 -7.71
N LEU A 244 -35.17 13.83 -8.11
CA LEU A 244 -34.67 13.34 -9.41
C LEU A 244 -35.47 13.91 -10.60
N ARG A 245 -36.78 14.16 -10.45
CA ARG A 245 -37.61 14.81 -11.47
C ARG A 245 -37.35 16.31 -11.60
N ALA A 246 -36.82 16.96 -10.54
CA ALA A 246 -36.54 18.38 -10.53
C ALA A 246 -35.16 18.73 -11.12
N VAL A 247 -34.34 17.75 -11.44
CA VAL A 247 -33.05 17.98 -12.12
C VAL A 247 -33.31 18.11 -13.62
N PRO A 248 -33.25 19.33 -14.20
CA PRO A 248 -33.37 19.47 -15.63
C PRO A 248 -32.12 18.89 -16.28
N VAL A 249 -32.27 17.74 -16.93
CA VAL A 249 -31.24 17.19 -17.82
C VAL A 249 -31.26 18.04 -19.10
N GLN A 250 -30.62 19.19 -19.06
CA GLN A 250 -30.27 19.91 -20.28
C GLN A 250 -28.97 19.30 -20.82
N VAL A 251 -29.13 18.33 -21.71
CA VAL A 251 -28.04 17.86 -22.57
C VAL A 251 -28.02 18.81 -23.76
N ASP A 252 -27.26 19.91 -23.67
CA ASP A 252 -26.91 20.68 -24.84
C ASP A 252 -25.88 19.88 -25.65
N ILE A 253 -26.37 19.04 -26.54
CA ILE A 253 -25.56 18.38 -27.56
C ILE A 253 -25.28 19.42 -28.61
N ASN A 254 -24.18 20.18 -28.43
CA ASN A 254 -23.60 20.97 -29.51
C ASN A 254 -22.93 19.97 -30.49
N VAL A 255 -23.71 19.49 -31.44
CA VAL A 255 -23.18 18.75 -32.58
C VAL A 255 -22.42 19.77 -33.43
N VAL A 256 -21.11 19.82 -33.24
CA VAL A 256 -20.23 20.51 -34.17
C VAL A 256 -20.27 19.68 -35.45
N PRO A 257 -20.78 20.22 -36.58
CA PRO A 257 -20.74 19.50 -37.83
C PRO A 257 -19.27 19.23 -38.17
N VAL A 258 -18.90 17.97 -38.30
CA VAL A 258 -17.64 17.57 -38.92
C VAL A 258 -17.75 18.05 -40.35
N GLN A 259 -16.99 19.08 -40.72
CA GLN A 259 -16.76 19.44 -42.09
C GLN A 259 -16.00 18.27 -42.72
N ASP A 260 -16.65 17.59 -43.64
CA ASP A 260 -16.01 16.60 -44.51
C ASP A 260 -14.93 17.32 -45.31
N ASP A 261 -13.66 17.20 -44.89
CA ASP A 261 -12.48 17.59 -45.67
C ASP A 261 -12.22 16.53 -46.76
N ASP A 262 -13.19 16.41 -47.71
CA ASP A 262 -13.01 15.57 -48.90
C ASP A 262 -11.93 16.08 -49.86
N ASP A 263 -11.43 17.32 -49.67
CA ASP A 263 -10.41 17.92 -50.52
C ASP A 263 -8.97 17.52 -50.23
N ARG A 264 -8.72 16.72 -49.17
CA ARG A 264 -7.36 16.28 -48.77
C ARG A 264 -6.91 14.95 -49.35
N ILE A 265 -7.79 14.14 -49.92
CA ILE A 265 -7.45 12.84 -50.47
C ILE A 265 -6.93 12.87 -51.90
N GLU A 266 -7.21 13.92 -52.67
CA GLU A 266 -6.73 14.03 -54.06
C GLU A 266 -5.27 14.47 -54.23
N SER A 267 -4.64 15.00 -53.17
CA SER A 267 -3.24 15.51 -53.26
C SER A 267 -2.19 14.43 -52.97
N ILE A 268 -2.54 13.25 -52.47
CA ILE A 268 -1.57 12.19 -52.11
C ILE A 268 -1.37 11.16 -53.23
N SER A 269 -2.23 11.17 -54.27
CA SER A 269 -2.18 10.22 -55.37
C SER A 269 -1.22 10.54 -56.54
N LYS A 270 -0.43 11.57 -56.48
CA LYS A 270 0.46 11.98 -57.62
C LYS A 270 1.91 12.12 -57.28
N ASN A 271 2.52 11.19 -56.51
CA ASN A 271 3.98 11.14 -56.50
C ASN A 271 4.48 9.68 -56.26
N PRO A 272 4.65 8.88 -57.34
CA PRO A 272 5.28 7.58 -57.26
C PRO A 272 6.76 7.73 -57.56
N LYS A 273 7.61 8.00 -56.56
CA LYS A 273 9.08 7.76 -56.62
C LYS A 273 9.72 7.96 -55.26
N GLN A 274 9.75 6.94 -54.46
CA GLN A 274 10.87 6.71 -53.53
C GLN A 274 11.07 5.19 -53.36
N ALA A 275 12.32 4.79 -53.66
CA ALA A 275 12.80 3.43 -53.68
C ALA A 275 12.89 2.83 -52.24
N PRO A 276 12.93 1.51 -52.08
CA PRO A 276 13.02 0.84 -50.78
C PRO A 276 14.41 1.05 -50.17
N ILE A 277 14.43 1.32 -48.87
CA ILE A 277 15.65 1.39 -48.08
C ILE A 277 15.96 -0.04 -47.63
N ASP A 278 17.05 -0.60 -48.20
CA ASP A 278 17.66 -1.84 -47.75
C ASP A 278 18.29 -1.61 -46.36
N ILE A 279 17.84 -2.35 -45.36
CA ILE A 279 18.51 -2.43 -44.06
C ILE A 279 19.31 -3.71 -44.02
N GLU A 280 20.62 -3.62 -44.24
CA GLU A 280 21.57 -4.70 -43.98
C GLU A 280 21.79 -4.84 -42.44
N PRO A 281 21.87 -6.07 -41.90
CA PRO A 281 22.21 -6.27 -40.51
C PRO A 281 23.74 -6.26 -40.34
N GLU A 282 24.22 -5.30 -39.55
CA GLU A 282 25.61 -5.23 -39.11
C GLU A 282 25.92 -6.40 -38.12
N VAL A 283 26.65 -7.39 -38.60
CA VAL A 283 27.26 -8.43 -37.78
C VAL A 283 28.55 -7.86 -37.18
N ARG A 284 28.54 -7.58 -35.87
CA ARG A 284 29.81 -7.31 -35.15
C ARG A 284 30.46 -8.62 -34.76
N GLN A 285 31.58 -8.87 -35.42
CA GLN A 285 32.57 -9.90 -35.06
C GLN A 285 33.26 -9.51 -33.75
N GLY A 286 33.44 -10.51 -32.87
CA GLY A 286 34.20 -10.39 -31.65
C GLY A 286 35.69 -10.23 -31.94
N GLU A 287 36.33 -9.38 -31.16
CA GLU A 287 37.81 -9.37 -31.02
C GLU A 287 38.18 -9.90 -29.63
N ASP A 288 38.97 -10.99 -29.69
CA ASP A 288 39.74 -11.51 -28.57
C ASP A 288 40.76 -10.49 -28.06
N LEU A 289 40.82 -10.31 -26.74
CA LEU A 289 41.98 -9.70 -26.10
C LEU A 289 42.49 -10.57 -24.94
N LYS A 290 43.74 -10.86 -25.06
CA LYS A 290 44.65 -11.60 -24.18
C LYS A 290 44.65 -11.04 -22.74
#